data_d0d721a3d89a4f086ed10b6b4a03540a
#
_entry.id   d0d721a3d89a4f086ed10b6b4a03540a
#
_cell.length_a   1.000
_cell.length_b   1.000
_cell.length_c   1.000
_cell.angle_alpha   90.00
_cell.angle_beta   90.00
_cell.angle_gamma   90.00
#
_symmetry.space_group_name_H-M   'P 1'
#
loop_
_entity.id
_entity.type
_entity.pdbx_description
1 polymer ?
#
loop_
_entity_poly.entity_id
_entity_poly.type
_entity_poly.pdbx_seq_one_letter_code
_entity_poly.pdbx_strand_id
1 'polypeptide(L)'
;VPKDEIPARVDEALAAMGIADLRDRTIDSLSGGQKQKVAVASVIALQPRVLVLDEPTAGLDPASSVAVFDLLARYAREHGTTVVVVEQKIALLSDYADMLVIVDGGRIHFADTPDAVLAHSDELLALGVNVPRATTLMNALGAQGLYGGPTVRNVAGAAAALKEVLA
;
A
#
# COMPACT_ATOMS: atom_id res chain seq x y z
N VAL A 1 -2.27 20.43 -19.92
CA VAL A 1 -3.20 21.13 -18.99
C VAL A 1 -3.27 22.59 -19.41
N PRO A 2 -4.46 23.18 -19.61
CA PRO A 2 -4.63 24.62 -19.82
C PRO A 2 -4.04 25.43 -18.65
N LYS A 3 -3.45 26.60 -18.96
CA LYS A 3 -2.77 27.38 -17.92
C LYS A 3 -3.69 27.90 -16.82
N ASP A 4 -4.93 28.19 -17.17
CA ASP A 4 -5.97 28.65 -16.27
C ASP A 4 -6.48 27.56 -15.31
N GLU A 5 -6.35 26.29 -15.66
CA GLU A 5 -6.71 25.16 -14.80
C GLU A 5 -5.60 24.78 -13.80
N ILE A 6 -4.34 25.16 -14.05
CA ILE A 6 -3.20 24.71 -13.24
C ILE A 6 -3.37 25.03 -11.75
N PRO A 7 -3.75 26.26 -11.33
CA PRO A 7 -3.87 26.57 -9.91
C PRO A 7 -4.90 25.68 -9.20
N ALA A 8 -6.07 25.47 -9.81
CA ALA A 8 -7.13 24.65 -9.25
C ALA A 8 -6.70 23.18 -9.10
N ARG A 9 -6.02 22.61 -10.10
CA ARG A 9 -5.51 21.22 -10.04
C ARG A 9 -4.41 21.05 -8.99
N VAL A 10 -3.56 22.06 -8.80
CA VAL A 10 -2.54 22.05 -7.74
C VAL A 10 -3.21 22.09 -6.37
N ASP A 11 -4.20 22.98 -6.18
CA ASP A 11 -4.92 23.09 -4.90
C ASP A 11 -5.68 21.79 -4.56
N GLU A 12 -6.32 21.18 -5.55
CA GLU A 12 -6.99 19.89 -5.41
C GLU A 12 -6.01 18.76 -5.01
N ALA A 13 -4.85 18.68 -5.68
CA ALA A 13 -3.83 17.67 -5.40
C ALA A 13 -3.21 17.83 -3.99
N LEU A 14 -2.94 19.07 -3.58
CA LEU A 14 -2.44 19.37 -2.24
C LEU A 14 -3.48 19.02 -1.16
N ALA A 15 -4.75 19.32 -1.40
CA ALA A 15 -5.85 18.97 -0.51
C ALA A 15 -6.03 17.45 -0.42
N ALA A 16 -5.98 16.73 -1.55
CA ALA A 16 -6.07 15.27 -1.61
C ALA A 16 -4.96 14.60 -0.76
N MET A 17 -3.75 15.18 -0.75
CA MET A 17 -2.62 14.70 0.05
C MET A 17 -2.57 15.25 1.48
N GLY A 18 -3.55 16.08 1.89
CA GLY A 18 -3.63 16.67 3.23
C GLY A 18 -2.46 17.60 3.55
N ILE A 19 -1.99 18.38 2.55
CA ILE A 19 -0.84 19.29 2.64
C ILE A 19 -1.12 20.65 2.01
N ALA A 20 -2.38 21.10 2.01
CA ALA A 20 -2.77 22.40 1.44
C ALA A 20 -2.05 23.59 2.09
N ASP A 21 -1.69 23.45 3.38
CA ASP A 21 -0.92 24.43 4.15
C ASP A 21 0.53 24.58 3.67
N LEU A 22 1.02 23.69 2.84
CA LEU A 22 2.39 23.73 2.31
C LEU A 22 2.51 24.44 0.96
N ARG A 23 1.38 24.92 0.38
CA ARG A 23 1.29 25.47 -0.98
C ARG A 23 2.39 26.47 -1.32
N ASP A 24 2.68 27.39 -0.41
CA ASP A 24 3.62 28.48 -0.60
C ASP A 24 4.99 28.25 0.09
N ARG A 25 5.21 27.02 0.58
CA ARG A 25 6.48 26.62 1.18
C ARG A 25 7.52 26.24 0.13
N THR A 26 8.78 26.54 0.40
CA THR A 26 9.90 26.04 -0.42
C THR A 26 10.19 24.58 -0.08
N ILE A 27 10.58 23.76 -1.07
CA ILE A 27 10.87 22.32 -0.89
C ILE A 27 11.93 22.09 0.19
N ASP A 28 12.92 22.97 0.31
CA ASP A 28 14.00 22.84 1.29
C ASP A 28 13.52 22.96 2.74
N SER A 29 12.40 23.66 2.97
CA SER A 29 11.79 23.84 4.29
C SER A 29 10.92 22.63 4.73
N LEU A 30 10.72 21.64 3.86
CA LEU A 30 9.84 20.53 4.12
C LEU A 30 10.56 19.34 4.76
N SER A 31 9.87 18.64 5.68
CA SER A 31 10.32 17.34 6.20
C SER A 31 10.33 16.27 5.10
N GLY A 32 11.02 15.15 5.32
CA GLY A 32 11.05 14.03 4.38
C GLY A 32 9.66 13.52 4.00
N GLY A 33 8.77 13.34 4.97
CA GLY A 33 7.40 12.92 4.72
C GLY A 33 6.56 13.95 3.96
N GLN A 34 6.78 15.26 4.21
CA GLN A 34 6.13 16.31 3.45
C GLN A 34 6.62 16.34 2.00
N LYS A 35 7.93 16.19 1.77
CA LYS A 35 8.51 16.08 0.42
C LYS A 35 7.90 14.91 -0.35
N GLN A 36 7.73 13.75 0.30
CA GLN A 36 7.12 12.58 -0.33
C GLN A 36 5.66 12.84 -0.73
N LYS A 37 4.86 13.44 0.16
CA LYS A 37 3.48 13.84 -0.16
C LYS A 37 3.40 14.85 -1.30
N VAL A 38 4.33 15.83 -1.34
CA VAL A 38 4.42 16.79 -2.45
C VAL A 38 4.76 16.09 -3.77
N ALA A 39 5.68 15.12 -3.75
CA ALA A 39 6.03 14.35 -4.95
C ALA A 39 4.80 13.58 -5.49
N VAL A 40 4.03 12.93 -4.63
CA VAL A 40 2.78 12.26 -5.03
C VAL A 40 1.75 13.27 -5.53
N ALA A 41 1.56 14.41 -4.82
CA ALA A 41 0.62 15.47 -5.24
C ALA A 41 0.96 16.01 -6.63
N SER A 42 2.25 16.13 -6.97
CA SER A 42 2.67 16.66 -8.28
C SER A 42 2.21 15.77 -9.45
N VAL A 43 2.15 14.45 -9.25
CA VAL A 43 1.65 13.52 -10.26
C VAL A 43 0.12 13.47 -10.27
N ILE A 44 -0.51 13.55 -9.10
CA ILE A 44 -1.98 13.61 -8.95
C ILE A 44 -2.55 14.85 -9.64
N ALA A 45 -1.87 16.00 -9.59
CA ALA A 45 -2.28 17.23 -10.27
C ALA A 45 -2.45 17.08 -11.79
N LEU A 46 -1.82 16.07 -12.39
CA LEU A 46 -2.01 15.73 -13.81
C LEU A 46 -3.34 14.99 -14.06
N GLN A 47 -4.04 14.55 -13.03
CA GLN A 47 -5.27 13.76 -13.07
C GLN A 47 -5.13 12.54 -14.01
N PRO A 48 -4.14 11.66 -13.75
CA PRO A 48 -3.88 10.52 -14.63
C PRO A 48 -4.98 9.45 -14.47
N ARG A 49 -5.24 8.71 -15.55
CA ARG A 49 -6.08 7.50 -15.47
C ARG A 49 -5.36 6.32 -14.82
N VAL A 50 -4.02 6.30 -14.93
CA VAL A 50 -3.14 5.29 -14.33
C VAL A 50 -2.01 6.03 -13.62
N LEU A 51 -1.84 5.79 -12.33
CA LEU A 51 -0.79 6.33 -11.49
C LEU A 51 0.18 5.21 -11.13
N VAL A 52 1.46 5.36 -11.46
CA VAL A 52 2.51 4.40 -11.12
C VAL A 52 3.47 5.05 -10.13
N LEU A 53 3.66 4.42 -8.98
CA LEU A 53 4.50 4.90 -7.88
C LEU A 53 5.53 3.83 -7.51
N ASP A 54 6.78 4.24 -7.42
CA ASP A 54 7.89 3.39 -6.99
C ASP A 54 8.33 3.83 -5.59
N GLU A 55 8.19 2.92 -4.62
CA GLU A 55 8.49 3.11 -3.20
C GLU A 55 7.93 4.44 -2.61
N PRO A 56 6.62 4.74 -2.75
CA PRO A 56 6.06 6.02 -2.32
C PRO A 56 6.14 6.25 -0.81
N THR A 57 6.51 5.23 -0.04
CA THR A 57 6.66 5.32 1.42
C THR A 57 8.09 5.10 1.90
N ALA A 58 9.09 5.20 1.00
CA ALA A 58 10.50 5.06 1.37
C ALA A 58 10.91 6.12 2.40
N GLY A 59 11.60 5.70 3.46
CA GLY A 59 12.05 6.60 4.51
C GLY A 59 10.98 7.19 5.42
N LEU A 60 9.72 6.77 5.28
CA LEU A 60 8.62 7.17 6.17
C LEU A 60 8.49 6.21 7.35
N ASP A 61 8.10 6.77 8.50
CA ASP A 61 7.64 5.97 9.64
C ASP A 61 6.34 5.19 9.30
N PRO A 62 5.98 4.15 10.07
CA PRO A 62 4.81 3.33 9.77
C PRO A 62 3.50 4.10 9.70
N ALA A 63 3.28 5.06 10.60
CA ALA A 63 2.03 5.84 10.61
C ALA A 63 1.93 6.76 9.39
N SER A 64 3.03 7.40 9.00
CA SER A 64 3.12 8.21 7.78
C SER A 64 2.92 7.36 6.52
N SER A 65 3.44 6.14 6.50
CA SER A 65 3.24 5.19 5.38
C SER A 65 1.76 4.84 5.21
N VAL A 66 1.08 4.47 6.29
CA VAL A 66 -0.37 4.21 6.30
C VAL A 66 -1.14 5.43 5.79
N ALA A 67 -0.83 6.63 6.30
CA ALA A 67 -1.51 7.86 5.87
C ALA A 67 -1.37 8.13 4.37
N VAL A 68 -0.20 7.83 3.76
CA VAL A 68 -0.02 7.95 2.30
C VAL A 68 -0.90 6.95 1.55
N PHE A 69 -0.97 5.70 1.99
CA PHE A 69 -1.81 4.67 1.36
C PHE A 69 -3.31 4.98 1.51
N ASP A 70 -3.75 5.48 2.68
CA ASP A 70 -5.14 5.94 2.88
C ASP A 70 -5.52 7.03 1.86
N LEU A 71 -4.61 8.01 1.65
CA LEU A 71 -4.82 9.08 0.70
C LEU A 71 -4.86 8.57 -0.74
N LEU A 72 -3.94 7.66 -1.13
CA LEU A 72 -3.91 7.05 -2.47
C LEU A 72 -5.16 6.20 -2.74
N ALA A 73 -5.58 5.38 -1.78
CA ALA A 73 -6.78 4.56 -1.90
C ALA A 73 -8.05 5.41 -2.00
N ARG A 74 -8.14 6.50 -1.23
CA ARG A 74 -9.24 7.46 -1.36
C ARG A 74 -9.24 8.12 -2.74
N TYR A 75 -8.10 8.65 -3.18
CA TYR A 75 -7.95 9.28 -4.48
C TYR A 75 -8.35 8.33 -5.63
N ALA A 76 -7.87 7.08 -5.58
CA ALA A 76 -8.22 6.07 -6.58
C ALA A 76 -9.72 5.86 -6.70
N ARG A 77 -10.42 5.75 -5.55
CA ARG A 77 -11.89 5.55 -5.52
C ARG A 77 -12.67 6.78 -6.01
N GLU A 78 -12.26 7.98 -5.58
CA GLU A 78 -12.95 9.23 -5.91
C GLU A 78 -12.82 9.60 -7.39
N HIS A 79 -11.68 9.27 -8.02
CA HIS A 79 -11.38 9.67 -9.40
C HIS A 79 -11.41 8.49 -10.40
N GLY A 80 -11.64 7.26 -9.97
CA GLY A 80 -11.57 6.08 -10.82
C GLY A 80 -10.17 5.83 -11.40
N THR A 81 -9.13 6.26 -10.69
CA THR A 81 -7.73 6.11 -11.11
C THR A 81 -7.22 4.71 -10.75
N THR A 82 -6.59 4.02 -11.70
CA THR A 82 -5.84 2.80 -11.40
C THR A 82 -4.50 3.18 -10.79
N VAL A 83 -4.21 2.66 -9.58
CA VAL A 83 -2.94 2.92 -8.89
C VAL A 83 -2.10 1.66 -8.90
N VAL A 84 -0.89 1.75 -9.43
CA VAL A 84 0.14 0.69 -9.40
C VAL A 84 1.24 1.15 -8.47
N VAL A 85 1.53 0.36 -7.44
CA VAL A 85 2.57 0.68 -6.46
C VAL A 85 3.60 -0.44 -6.43
N VAL A 86 4.87 -0.09 -6.56
CA VAL A 86 6.00 -0.96 -6.27
C VAL A 86 6.44 -0.66 -4.84
N GLU A 87 6.42 -1.66 -3.96
CA GLU A 87 6.72 -1.51 -2.53
C GLU A 87 7.25 -2.81 -1.94
N GLN A 88 8.15 -2.71 -0.96
CA GLN A 88 8.69 -3.86 -0.25
C GLN A 88 7.86 -4.24 0.98
N LYS A 89 7.01 -3.34 1.46
CA LYS A 89 6.17 -3.51 2.66
C LYS A 89 4.90 -4.30 2.32
N ILE A 90 5.02 -5.61 2.06
CA ILE A 90 3.90 -6.44 1.62
C ILE A 90 2.73 -6.43 2.63
N ALA A 91 3.01 -6.31 3.92
CA ALA A 91 1.98 -6.17 4.96
C ALA A 91 1.09 -4.95 4.71
N LEU A 92 1.71 -3.81 4.34
CA LEU A 92 0.99 -2.60 4.01
C LEU A 92 0.23 -2.74 2.69
N LEU A 93 0.90 -3.26 1.63
CA LEU A 93 0.25 -3.50 0.34
C LEU A 93 -0.98 -4.39 0.47
N SER A 94 -0.91 -5.46 1.27
CA SER A 94 -2.00 -6.43 1.40
C SER A 94 -3.28 -5.86 2.02
N ASP A 95 -3.19 -4.76 2.77
CA ASP A 95 -4.36 -4.10 3.36
C ASP A 95 -5.07 -3.17 2.37
N TYR A 96 -4.39 -2.72 1.29
CA TYR A 96 -4.92 -1.74 0.35
C TYR A 96 -5.12 -2.25 -1.09
N ALA A 97 -4.33 -3.23 -1.51
CA ALA A 97 -4.33 -3.70 -2.90
C ALA A 97 -5.50 -4.64 -3.20
N ASP A 98 -6.06 -4.51 -4.40
CA ASP A 98 -7.01 -5.47 -4.96
C ASP A 98 -6.27 -6.69 -5.54
N MET A 99 -5.03 -6.48 -6.01
CA MET A 99 -4.15 -7.49 -6.60
C MET A 99 -2.72 -7.29 -6.12
N LEU A 100 -2.05 -8.38 -5.76
CA LEU A 100 -0.61 -8.43 -5.53
C LEU A 100 0.08 -9.12 -6.71
N VAL A 101 1.19 -8.53 -7.17
CA VAL A 101 2.07 -9.12 -8.18
C VAL A 101 3.45 -9.27 -7.56
N ILE A 102 3.96 -10.50 -7.51
CA ILE A 102 5.30 -10.81 -7.00
C ILE A 102 6.22 -11.04 -8.20
N VAL A 103 7.27 -10.23 -8.28
CA VAL A 103 8.26 -10.27 -9.35
C VAL A 103 9.63 -10.61 -8.77
N ASP A 104 10.29 -11.62 -9.31
CA ASP A 104 11.67 -11.97 -9.00
C ASP A 104 12.38 -12.46 -10.27
N GLY A 105 13.67 -12.14 -10.42
CA GLY A 105 14.47 -12.55 -11.58
C GLY A 105 13.85 -12.14 -12.93
N GLY A 106 13.08 -11.04 -12.99
CA GLY A 106 12.40 -10.57 -14.20
C GLY A 106 11.18 -11.40 -14.60
N ARG A 107 10.64 -12.23 -13.70
CA ARG A 107 9.46 -13.06 -13.93
C ARG A 107 8.37 -12.79 -12.88
N ILE A 108 7.12 -12.91 -13.28
CA ILE A 108 5.98 -12.89 -12.38
C ILE A 108 5.83 -14.30 -11.78
N HIS A 109 5.95 -14.40 -10.46
CA HIS A 109 5.73 -15.63 -9.70
C HIS A 109 4.28 -15.76 -9.25
N PHE A 110 3.69 -14.66 -8.80
CA PHE A 110 2.28 -14.60 -8.38
C PHE A 110 1.62 -13.35 -8.94
N ALA A 111 0.35 -13.44 -9.30
CA ALA A 111 -0.51 -12.32 -9.67
C ALA A 111 -1.95 -12.69 -9.32
N ASP A 112 -2.40 -12.32 -8.11
CA ASP A 112 -3.72 -12.69 -7.59
C ASP A 112 -4.13 -11.74 -6.44
N THR A 113 -5.27 -11.99 -5.84
CA THR A 113 -5.72 -11.29 -4.63
C THR A 113 -4.69 -11.44 -3.50
N PRO A 114 -4.60 -10.46 -2.58
CA PRO A 114 -3.68 -10.54 -1.46
C PRO A 114 -3.81 -11.83 -0.64
N ASP A 115 -5.03 -12.32 -0.42
CA ASP A 115 -5.27 -13.55 0.34
C ASP A 115 -4.72 -14.78 -0.38
N ALA A 116 -4.93 -14.89 -1.69
CA ALA A 116 -4.43 -15.99 -2.49
C ALA A 116 -2.90 -16.01 -2.54
N VAL A 117 -2.27 -14.84 -2.72
CA VAL A 117 -0.80 -14.72 -2.72
C VAL A 117 -0.22 -15.04 -1.35
N LEU A 118 -0.78 -14.50 -0.27
CA LEU A 118 -0.28 -14.68 1.10
C LEU A 118 -0.48 -16.12 1.63
N ALA A 119 -1.38 -16.91 1.03
CA ALA A 119 -1.51 -18.33 1.35
C ALA A 119 -0.23 -19.12 1.05
N HIS A 120 0.61 -18.63 0.11
CA HIS A 120 1.90 -19.22 -0.27
C HIS A 120 3.09 -18.67 0.55
N SER A 121 2.92 -18.49 1.86
CA SER A 121 3.91 -17.82 2.72
C SER A 121 5.31 -18.41 2.63
N ASP A 122 5.45 -19.75 2.51
CA ASP A 122 6.76 -20.41 2.44
C ASP A 122 7.47 -20.13 1.12
N GLU A 123 6.75 -20.14 0.00
CA GLU A 123 7.28 -19.78 -1.31
C GLU A 123 7.69 -18.30 -1.36
N LEU A 124 6.87 -17.41 -0.79
CA LEU A 124 7.18 -15.99 -0.68
C LEU A 124 8.44 -15.75 0.15
N LEU A 125 8.61 -16.44 1.28
CA LEU A 125 9.81 -16.35 2.10
C LEU A 125 11.05 -16.86 1.34
N ALA A 126 10.92 -17.92 0.55
CA ALA A 126 12.01 -18.43 -0.29
C ALA A 126 12.43 -17.42 -1.38
N LEU A 127 11.51 -16.60 -1.87
CA LEU A 127 11.76 -15.47 -2.78
C LEU A 127 12.30 -14.20 -2.06
N GLY A 128 12.49 -14.26 -0.73
CA GLY A 128 12.96 -13.12 0.06
C GLY A 128 11.87 -12.08 0.37
N VAL A 129 10.60 -12.41 0.14
CA VAL A 129 9.48 -11.52 0.46
C VAL A 129 9.19 -11.56 1.96
N ASN A 130 9.13 -10.40 2.60
CA ASN A 130 8.90 -10.30 4.04
C ASN A 130 7.41 -10.45 4.40
N VAL A 131 6.92 -11.69 4.44
CA VAL A 131 5.53 -12.02 4.77
C VAL A 131 5.19 -11.61 6.22
N PRO A 132 3.97 -11.09 6.51
CA PRO A 132 3.55 -10.79 7.87
C PRO A 132 3.64 -12.04 8.77
N ARG A 133 4.24 -11.89 9.96
CA ARG A 133 4.42 -13.01 10.89
C ARG A 133 3.11 -13.68 11.31
N ALA A 134 2.04 -12.89 11.41
CA ALA A 134 0.70 -13.40 11.69
C ALA A 134 0.23 -14.35 10.58
N THR A 135 0.45 -13.99 9.32
CA THR A 135 0.14 -14.83 8.15
C THR A 135 0.91 -16.14 8.18
N THR A 136 2.24 -16.08 8.37
CA THR A 136 3.10 -17.26 8.45
C THR A 136 2.65 -18.21 9.56
N LEU A 137 2.33 -17.67 10.76
CA LEU A 137 1.83 -18.49 11.87
C LEU A 137 0.51 -19.17 11.52
N MET A 138 -0.46 -18.43 10.99
CA MET A 138 -1.78 -18.99 10.69
C MET A 138 -1.74 -20.00 9.55
N ASN A 139 -0.89 -19.79 8.54
CA ASN A 139 -0.66 -20.77 7.46
C ASN A 139 -0.03 -22.05 8.01
N ALA A 140 0.94 -21.94 8.92
CA ALA A 140 1.55 -23.11 9.58
C ALA A 140 0.55 -23.90 10.43
N LEU A 141 -0.35 -23.21 11.15
CA LEU A 141 -1.44 -23.87 11.89
C LEU A 141 -2.43 -24.55 10.93
N GLY A 142 -2.72 -23.92 9.79
CA GLY A 142 -3.54 -24.51 8.73
C GLY A 142 -2.94 -25.80 8.17
N ALA A 143 -1.63 -25.80 7.88
CA ALA A 143 -0.93 -26.98 7.39
C ALA A 143 -0.95 -28.15 8.39
N GLN A 144 -1.08 -27.88 9.69
CA GLN A 144 -1.23 -28.90 10.75
C GLN A 144 -2.68 -29.28 11.03
N GLY A 145 -3.65 -28.73 10.29
CA GLY A 145 -5.08 -28.97 10.50
C GLY A 145 -5.66 -28.31 11.75
N LEU A 146 -4.93 -27.38 12.37
CA LEU A 146 -5.34 -26.66 13.59
C LEU A 146 -6.12 -25.37 13.27
N TYR A 147 -6.09 -24.92 12.03
CA TYR A 147 -6.84 -23.75 11.55
C TYR A 147 -7.36 -24.00 10.15
N GLY A 148 -8.67 -23.79 9.94
CA GLY A 148 -9.35 -23.97 8.64
C GLY A 148 -10.00 -22.70 8.10
N GLY A 149 -9.70 -21.56 8.69
CA GLY A 149 -10.27 -20.26 8.30
C GLY A 149 -9.54 -19.57 7.16
N PRO A 150 -9.95 -18.33 6.80
CA PRO A 150 -9.38 -17.56 5.72
C PRO A 150 -7.94 -17.10 6.02
N THR A 151 -7.23 -16.66 4.99
CA THR A 151 -5.89 -16.07 5.12
C THR A 151 -5.93 -14.86 6.05
N VAL A 152 -4.99 -14.80 6.99
CA VAL A 152 -4.88 -13.73 7.98
C VAL A 152 -3.73 -12.81 7.62
N ARG A 153 -3.97 -11.49 7.55
CA ARG A 153 -2.99 -10.50 7.08
C ARG A 153 -2.27 -9.77 8.21
N ASN A 154 -2.86 -9.74 9.42
CA ASN A 154 -2.34 -8.94 10.53
C ASN A 154 -2.60 -9.60 11.89
N VAL A 155 -2.00 -9.01 12.95
CA VAL A 155 -2.09 -9.54 14.32
C VAL A 155 -3.52 -9.54 14.86
N ALA A 156 -4.33 -8.53 14.54
CA ALA A 156 -5.71 -8.45 15.02
C ALA A 156 -6.57 -9.59 14.45
N GLY A 157 -6.42 -9.88 13.15
CA GLY A 157 -7.08 -11.01 12.50
C GLY A 157 -6.62 -12.35 13.10
N ALA A 158 -5.31 -12.53 13.35
CA ALA A 158 -4.80 -13.75 14.00
C ALA A 158 -5.36 -13.93 15.42
N ALA A 159 -5.41 -12.86 16.20
CA ALA A 159 -5.97 -12.91 17.55
C ALA A 159 -7.46 -13.24 17.56
N ALA A 160 -8.24 -12.73 16.60
CA ALA A 160 -9.65 -13.07 16.43
C ALA A 160 -9.83 -14.54 16.07
N ALA A 161 -9.10 -15.01 15.03
CA ALA A 161 -9.17 -16.39 14.56
C ALA A 161 -8.75 -17.41 15.64
N LEU A 162 -7.68 -17.12 16.39
CA LEU A 162 -7.23 -18.00 17.48
C LEU A 162 -8.22 -18.08 18.64
N LYS A 163 -8.95 -17.01 18.95
CA LYS A 163 -10.02 -17.06 19.98
C LYS A 163 -11.15 -18.01 19.58
N GLU A 164 -11.50 -18.07 18.30
CA GLU A 164 -12.53 -18.98 17.80
C GLU A 164 -12.08 -20.44 17.81
N VAL A 165 -10.80 -20.70 17.54
CA VAL A 165 -10.22 -22.06 17.55
C VAL A 165 -10.03 -22.60 18.96
N LEU A 166 -9.78 -21.72 19.94
CA LEU A 166 -9.49 -22.09 21.33
C LEU A 166 -10.73 -22.10 22.23
N ALA A 167 -11.89 -21.65 21.74
CA ALA A 167 -13.17 -21.65 22.45
C ALA A 167 -13.89 -22.98 22.32
#